data_492e84c0a16603c4f56e64a5f4e6a064
#
_entry.id   492e84c0a16603c4f56e64a5f4e6a064
#
_cell.length_a   1.000
_cell.length_b   1.000
_cell.length_c   1.000
_cell.angle_alpha   90.00
_cell.angle_beta   90.00
_cell.angle_gamma   90.00
#
_symmetry.space_group_name_H-M   'P 1'
#
loop_
_entity.id
_entity.type
_entity.pdbx_description
1 polymer ?
#
loop_
_entity_poly.entity_id
_entity_poly.type
_entity_poly.pdbx_seq_one_letter_code
_entity_poly.pdbx_strand_id
1 'polypeptide(L)'
;MWTPDDLDIRIIRALASPHSFQWDVRISYARVAAELEVDEQTVRNRLKRMNDVRFLLGWQLVLNPVLLGREAAIVELRVGDSESKPEVISRLKLLEGVMLIDDFYGKELAVLTLYENAATLERQVRLFASLCGGPTPASWKLGFPPCELTPTRTDWQIMRALRRDGRGRLSDVARSLRLSTRTVKRRMIKLVDGNAFYLDPLLDLGNVGGVRCRFWVTSEASWKHAVDKMILSGLPRIISTHTAPQEYSLFVAHLSNVSEVQERLLWMKQLGGVREVRATIEVEQIHVQDWVRGEIEKRLSMLAT
;
A
#
# COMPACT_ATOMS: atom_id res chain seq x y z
N MET A 1 23.12 -9.78 -9.07
CA MET A 1 21.76 -9.64 -8.55
C MET A 1 21.00 -8.73 -9.51
N TRP A 2 19.79 -9.12 -9.92
CA TRP A 2 18.99 -8.26 -10.82
C TRP A 2 18.48 -7.04 -10.03
N THR A 3 18.43 -5.88 -10.68
CA THR A 3 17.91 -4.64 -10.09
C THR A 3 16.82 -4.10 -11.01
N PRO A 4 15.63 -3.74 -10.50
CA PRO A 4 14.59 -3.12 -11.31
C PRO A 4 15.09 -1.76 -11.85
N ASP A 5 14.85 -1.51 -13.13
CA ASP A 5 15.11 -0.22 -13.75
C ASP A 5 13.90 0.73 -13.63
N ASP A 6 14.04 1.93 -14.16
CA ASP A 6 12.99 2.96 -14.09
C ASP A 6 11.71 2.51 -14.79
N LEU A 7 11.82 1.78 -15.90
CA LEU A 7 10.64 1.27 -16.61
C LEU A 7 9.91 0.20 -15.80
N ASP A 8 10.63 -0.70 -15.11
CA ASP A 8 10.04 -1.72 -14.25
C ASP A 8 9.22 -1.09 -13.13
N ILE A 9 9.76 -0.07 -12.47
CA ILE A 9 9.05 0.65 -11.40
C ILE A 9 7.86 1.45 -11.96
N ARG A 10 7.99 2.11 -13.11
CA ARG A 10 6.89 2.82 -13.78
C ARG A 10 5.75 1.87 -14.16
N ILE A 11 6.05 0.65 -14.62
CA ILE A 11 5.04 -0.38 -14.92
C ILE A 11 4.30 -0.80 -13.64
N ILE A 12 5.03 -1.10 -12.55
CA ILE A 12 4.40 -1.43 -11.25
C ILE A 12 3.50 -0.28 -10.81
N ARG A 13 4.01 0.94 -10.86
CA ARG A 13 3.29 2.14 -10.48
C ARG A 13 2.03 2.35 -11.31
N ALA A 14 2.08 2.16 -12.62
CA ALA A 14 0.90 2.29 -13.50
C ALA A 14 -0.15 1.19 -13.26
N LEU A 15 0.27 0.02 -12.80
CA LEU A 15 -0.62 -1.11 -12.48
C LEU A 15 -1.14 -1.08 -11.03
N ALA A 16 -0.37 -0.52 -10.11
CA ALA A 16 -0.83 -0.18 -8.77
C ALA A 16 -1.67 1.11 -8.84
N SER A 17 -2.45 1.41 -7.85
CA SER A 17 -3.19 2.68 -7.79
C SER A 17 -2.53 3.67 -6.80
N PRO A 18 -1.31 4.17 -7.06
CA PRO A 18 -0.49 4.81 -6.04
C PRO A 18 -0.69 6.32 -5.92
N HIS A 19 -1.36 6.94 -6.88
CA HIS A 19 -1.40 8.39 -6.96
C HIS A 19 -2.80 8.91 -6.79
N SER A 20 -3.21 9.33 -5.67
CA SER A 20 -4.54 9.88 -5.46
C SER A 20 -5.67 8.85 -5.59
N PHE A 21 -5.44 7.61 -5.15
CA PHE A 21 -6.52 6.63 -5.11
C PHE A 21 -7.26 6.45 -6.45
N GLN A 22 -6.51 6.43 -7.56
CA GLN A 22 -7.07 5.94 -8.80
C GLN A 22 -7.27 4.44 -8.69
N TRP A 23 -8.49 4.05 -8.43
CA TRP A 23 -8.90 2.69 -8.15
C TRP A 23 -9.21 1.88 -9.40
N ASP A 24 -8.63 2.25 -10.57
CA ASP A 24 -8.69 1.42 -11.77
C ASP A 24 -7.79 0.20 -11.62
N VAL A 25 -8.23 -0.71 -10.77
CA VAL A 25 -7.51 -1.91 -10.34
C VAL A 25 -7.25 -2.91 -11.47
N ARG A 26 -7.78 -2.66 -12.67
CA ARG A 26 -7.64 -3.57 -13.80
C ARG A 26 -7.29 -2.88 -15.11
N ILE A 27 -6.53 -1.80 -15.00
CA ILE A 27 -5.93 -1.17 -16.16
C ILE A 27 -5.27 -2.23 -17.07
N SER A 28 -5.55 -2.20 -18.36
CA SER A 28 -5.00 -3.16 -19.32
C SER A 28 -3.52 -2.88 -19.59
N TYR A 29 -2.78 -3.91 -19.95
CA TYR A 29 -1.38 -3.73 -20.34
C TYR A 29 -1.21 -2.83 -21.56
N ALA A 30 -2.18 -2.86 -22.50
CA ALA A 30 -2.21 -1.96 -23.63
C ALA A 30 -2.32 -0.48 -23.21
N ARG A 31 -3.15 -0.18 -22.17
CA ARG A 31 -3.27 1.18 -21.64
C ARG A 31 -2.00 1.61 -20.91
N VAL A 32 -1.40 0.71 -20.11
CA VAL A 32 -0.10 0.98 -19.46
C VAL A 32 0.97 1.23 -20.51
N ALA A 33 1.01 0.43 -21.58
CA ALA A 33 1.95 0.59 -22.67
C ALA A 33 1.83 1.95 -23.35
N ALA A 34 0.59 2.37 -23.65
CA ALA A 34 0.32 3.69 -24.22
C ALA A 34 0.72 4.83 -23.28
N GLU A 35 0.45 4.73 -21.99
CA GLU A 35 0.83 5.73 -20.98
C GLU A 35 2.35 5.85 -20.81
N LEU A 36 3.06 4.74 -20.94
CA LEU A 36 4.52 4.68 -20.78
C LEU A 36 5.30 4.85 -22.10
N GLU A 37 4.59 5.01 -23.23
CA GLU A 37 5.17 5.14 -24.58
C GLU A 37 6.03 3.93 -24.98
N VAL A 38 5.54 2.72 -24.63
CA VAL A 38 6.17 1.44 -25.01
C VAL A 38 5.13 0.53 -25.68
N ASP A 39 5.55 -0.59 -26.25
CA ASP A 39 4.61 -1.60 -26.76
C ASP A 39 4.08 -2.52 -25.64
N GLU A 40 2.92 -3.13 -25.86
CA GLU A 40 2.28 -4.02 -24.88
C GLU A 40 3.13 -5.26 -24.58
N GLN A 41 3.87 -5.74 -25.58
CA GLN A 41 4.73 -6.91 -25.41
C GLN A 41 5.90 -6.60 -24.45
N THR A 42 6.44 -5.37 -24.50
CA THR A 42 7.44 -4.90 -23.55
C THR A 42 6.89 -4.92 -22.13
N VAL A 43 5.68 -4.40 -21.88
CA VAL A 43 5.05 -4.47 -20.55
C VAL A 43 4.91 -5.93 -20.08
N ARG A 44 4.43 -6.83 -20.95
CA ARG A 44 4.29 -8.25 -20.63
C ARG A 44 5.62 -8.93 -20.30
N ASN A 45 6.65 -8.67 -21.11
CA ASN A 45 7.97 -9.25 -20.91
C ASN A 45 8.62 -8.76 -19.61
N ARG A 46 8.45 -7.48 -19.29
CA ARG A 46 8.95 -6.89 -18.04
C ARG A 46 8.26 -7.50 -16.82
N LEU A 47 6.94 -7.60 -16.83
CA LEU A 47 6.17 -8.25 -15.75
C LEU A 47 6.56 -9.72 -15.60
N LYS A 48 6.70 -10.46 -16.72
CA LYS A 48 7.18 -11.85 -16.67
C LYS A 48 8.55 -11.93 -16.00
N ARG A 49 9.50 -11.10 -16.41
CA ARG A 49 10.85 -11.05 -15.82
C ARG A 49 10.80 -10.75 -14.32
N MET A 50 10.02 -9.75 -13.90
CA MET A 50 9.85 -9.41 -12.48
C MET A 50 9.28 -10.59 -11.66
N ASN A 51 8.36 -11.37 -12.22
CA ASN A 51 7.86 -12.59 -11.60
C ASN A 51 8.92 -13.70 -11.57
N ASP A 52 9.63 -13.93 -12.68
CA ASP A 52 10.65 -15.00 -12.80
C ASP A 52 11.79 -14.81 -11.78
N VAL A 53 12.20 -13.56 -11.53
CA VAL A 53 13.22 -13.22 -10.51
C VAL A 53 12.63 -13.03 -9.11
N ARG A 54 11.32 -13.28 -8.93
CA ARG A 54 10.59 -13.15 -7.67
C ARG A 54 10.60 -11.75 -7.05
N PHE A 55 10.76 -10.71 -7.84
CA PHE A 55 10.60 -9.33 -7.37
C PHE A 55 9.12 -8.97 -7.21
N LEU A 56 8.28 -9.28 -8.21
CA LEU A 56 6.84 -9.15 -8.12
C LEU A 56 6.25 -10.53 -7.81
N LEU A 57 5.73 -10.72 -6.60
CA LEU A 57 5.11 -11.97 -6.18
C LEU A 57 3.63 -12.09 -6.58
N GLY A 58 2.99 -10.96 -6.87
CA GLY A 58 1.58 -10.90 -7.24
C GLY A 58 0.92 -9.59 -6.84
N TRP A 59 -0.40 -9.60 -6.76
CA TRP A 59 -1.24 -8.45 -6.47
C TRP A 59 -2.27 -8.81 -5.41
N GLN A 60 -2.23 -8.14 -4.28
CA GLN A 60 -3.25 -8.33 -3.26
C GLN A 60 -4.37 -7.29 -3.39
N LEU A 61 -5.57 -7.72 -3.05
CA LEU A 61 -6.71 -6.84 -2.91
C LEU A 61 -6.72 -6.24 -1.50
N VAL A 62 -6.72 -4.90 -1.43
CA VAL A 62 -6.84 -4.15 -0.18
C VAL A 62 -8.20 -3.48 -0.14
N LEU A 63 -9.00 -3.78 0.87
CA LEU A 63 -10.33 -3.18 1.03
C LEU A 63 -10.23 -1.71 1.42
N ASN A 64 -11.14 -0.90 0.88
CA ASN A 64 -11.31 0.46 1.38
C ASN A 64 -11.80 0.41 2.84
N PRO A 65 -11.11 1.04 3.80
CA PRO A 65 -11.52 1.07 5.19
C PRO A 65 -12.94 1.59 5.41
N VAL A 66 -13.37 2.56 4.61
CA VAL A 66 -14.73 3.13 4.66
C VAL A 66 -15.80 2.06 4.46
N LEU A 67 -15.52 1.05 3.60
CA LEU A 67 -16.42 -0.08 3.40
C LEU A 67 -16.65 -0.92 4.67
N LEU A 68 -15.71 -0.87 5.59
CA LEU A 68 -15.78 -1.55 6.89
C LEU A 68 -16.31 -0.63 8.00
N GLY A 69 -16.64 0.63 7.69
CA GLY A 69 -17.00 1.65 8.68
C GLY A 69 -15.81 2.08 9.52
N ARG A 70 -14.60 2.06 8.94
CA ARG A 70 -13.35 2.37 9.62
C ARG A 70 -12.57 3.45 8.88
N GLU A 71 -11.68 4.11 9.59
CA GLU A 71 -10.63 4.98 9.08
C GLU A 71 -9.28 4.27 9.17
N ALA A 72 -8.25 4.86 8.56
CA ALA A 72 -6.90 4.30 8.60
C ALA A 72 -5.88 5.32 9.10
N ALA A 73 -4.85 4.81 9.78
CA ALA A 73 -3.69 5.60 10.20
C ALA A 73 -2.40 4.79 10.03
N ILE A 74 -1.31 5.51 9.76
CA ILE A 74 0.04 5.00 9.95
C ILE A 74 0.51 5.42 11.33
N VAL A 75 1.01 4.48 12.11
CA VAL A 75 1.60 4.73 13.43
C VAL A 75 3.09 4.40 13.34
N GLU A 76 3.91 5.43 13.53
CA GLU A 76 5.36 5.26 13.58
C GLU A 76 5.79 4.82 14.97
N LEU A 77 6.53 3.73 15.05
CA LEU A 77 6.95 3.09 16.28
C LEU A 77 8.47 3.01 16.33
N ARG A 78 9.01 3.04 17.54
CA ARG A 78 10.42 2.75 17.78
C ARG A 78 10.53 1.77 18.95
N VAL A 79 11.14 0.62 18.70
CA VAL A 79 11.40 -0.36 19.77
C VAL A 79 12.54 0.10 20.67
N GLY A 80 12.47 -0.23 21.93
CA GLY A 80 13.51 0.09 22.91
C GLY A 80 14.84 -0.58 22.55
N ASP A 81 14.76 -1.82 22.07
CA ASP A 81 15.89 -2.62 21.64
C ASP A 81 15.61 -3.31 20.30
N SER A 82 16.61 -3.32 19.40
CA SER A 82 16.51 -3.95 18.08
C SER A 82 16.39 -5.49 18.15
N GLU A 83 16.91 -6.12 19.19
CA GLU A 83 16.84 -7.57 19.38
C GLU A 83 15.41 -8.04 19.71
N SER A 84 14.63 -7.20 20.40
CA SER A 84 13.22 -7.48 20.72
C SER A 84 12.25 -7.24 19.55
N LYS A 85 12.71 -6.63 18.49
CA LYS A 85 11.87 -6.22 17.35
C LYS A 85 11.07 -7.36 16.69
N PRO A 86 11.64 -8.56 16.45
CA PRO A 86 10.87 -9.68 15.87
C PRO A 86 9.72 -10.12 16.78
N GLU A 87 9.90 -10.08 18.10
CA GLU A 87 8.84 -10.40 19.06
C GLU A 87 7.74 -9.35 19.05
N VAL A 88 8.09 -8.06 19.02
CA VAL A 88 7.14 -6.95 18.90
C VAL A 88 6.31 -7.09 17.62
N ILE A 89 6.96 -7.35 16.47
CA ILE A 89 6.27 -7.60 15.20
C ILE A 89 5.29 -8.78 15.32
N SER A 90 5.70 -9.87 15.95
CA SER A 90 4.85 -11.05 16.14
C SER A 90 3.60 -10.74 16.98
N ARG A 91 3.73 -9.90 18.00
CA ARG A 91 2.60 -9.44 18.82
C ARG A 91 1.70 -8.45 18.07
N LEU A 92 2.28 -7.51 17.32
CA LEU A 92 1.52 -6.57 16.50
C LEU A 92 0.64 -7.26 15.46
N LYS A 93 1.11 -8.37 14.86
CA LYS A 93 0.33 -9.17 13.90
C LYS A 93 -0.97 -9.73 14.47
N LEU A 94 -1.06 -9.90 15.79
CA LEU A 94 -2.24 -10.46 16.46
C LEU A 94 -3.31 -9.41 16.79
N LEU A 95 -2.98 -8.12 16.63
CA LEU A 95 -3.87 -7.04 17.04
C LEU A 95 -4.92 -6.74 15.97
N GLU A 96 -6.13 -6.48 16.44
CA GLU A 96 -7.24 -6.08 15.59
C GLU A 96 -6.94 -4.78 14.86
N GLY A 97 -7.27 -4.73 13.58
CA GLY A 97 -7.10 -3.55 12.73
C GLY A 97 -5.70 -3.39 12.14
N VAL A 98 -4.71 -4.12 12.60
CA VAL A 98 -3.37 -4.08 12.00
C VAL A 98 -3.39 -4.74 10.63
N MET A 99 -3.06 -3.95 9.58
CA MET A 99 -3.12 -4.35 8.18
C MET A 99 -1.75 -4.62 7.58
N LEU A 100 -0.78 -3.81 7.98
CA LEU A 100 0.55 -3.80 7.42
C LEU A 100 1.54 -3.40 8.50
N ILE A 101 2.68 -4.06 8.55
CA ILE A 101 3.81 -3.68 9.38
C ILE A 101 4.99 -3.50 8.46
N ASP A 102 5.58 -2.33 8.48
CA ASP A 102 6.81 -2.03 7.77
C ASP A 102 7.97 -2.10 8.76
N ASP A 103 8.87 -3.03 8.51
CA ASP A 103 10.11 -3.18 9.25
C ASP A 103 11.20 -2.34 8.58
N PHE A 104 11.76 -1.36 9.31
CA PHE A 104 12.85 -0.53 8.83
C PHE A 104 14.18 -0.94 9.45
N TYR A 105 15.27 -0.56 8.80
CA TYR A 105 16.60 -0.76 9.37
C TYR A 105 16.73 -0.06 10.73
N GLY A 106 17.32 -0.75 11.71
CA GLY A 106 17.46 -0.25 13.07
C GLY A 106 16.24 -0.55 13.95
N LYS A 107 15.76 0.44 14.69
CA LYS A 107 14.71 0.29 15.72
C LYS A 107 13.32 0.73 15.26
N GLU A 108 13.20 1.27 14.08
CA GLU A 108 11.98 1.86 13.56
C GLU A 108 11.05 0.79 12.96
N LEU A 109 9.74 0.99 13.19
CA LEU A 109 8.62 0.28 12.56
C LEU A 109 7.57 1.29 12.13
N ALA A 110 6.74 0.95 11.15
CA ALA A 110 5.48 1.63 10.93
C ALA A 110 4.34 0.61 10.83
N VAL A 111 3.18 0.95 11.36
CA VAL A 111 2.01 0.08 11.35
C VAL A 111 0.86 0.82 10.67
N LEU A 112 0.35 0.27 9.58
CA LEU A 112 -0.93 0.67 9.03
C LEU A 112 -2.03 -0.03 9.83
N THR A 113 -2.84 0.76 10.53
CA THR A 113 -3.95 0.25 11.33
C THR A 113 -5.27 0.88 10.94
N LEU A 114 -6.35 0.09 11.06
CA LEU A 114 -7.72 0.55 10.91
C LEU A 114 -8.33 0.79 12.29
N TYR A 115 -9.14 1.84 12.41
CA TYR A 115 -9.80 2.22 13.66
C TYR A 115 -11.21 2.78 13.40
N GLU A 116 -12.09 2.71 14.39
CA GLU A 116 -13.49 3.13 14.26
C GLU A 116 -13.68 4.64 14.55
N ASN A 117 -12.90 5.16 15.51
CA ASN A 117 -12.97 6.55 15.95
C ASN A 117 -11.67 6.97 16.65
N ALA A 118 -11.53 8.25 16.95
CA ALA A 118 -10.33 8.81 17.57
C ALA A 118 -9.95 8.09 18.89
N ALA A 119 -10.92 7.78 19.75
CA ALA A 119 -10.67 7.09 21.02
C ALA A 119 -10.12 5.67 20.80
N THR A 120 -10.56 4.99 19.75
CA THR A 120 -10.03 3.67 19.39
C THR A 120 -8.59 3.80 18.89
N LEU A 121 -8.29 4.79 18.03
CA LEU A 121 -6.93 5.04 17.57
C LEU A 121 -6.00 5.35 18.75
N GLU A 122 -6.40 6.22 19.67
CA GLU A 122 -5.59 6.53 20.86
C GLU A 122 -5.30 5.28 21.71
N ARG A 123 -6.27 4.40 21.89
CA ARG A 123 -6.06 3.12 22.61
C ARG A 123 -5.08 2.22 21.87
N GLN A 124 -5.20 2.09 20.54
CA GLN A 124 -4.26 1.33 19.73
C GLN A 124 -2.84 1.90 19.82
N VAL A 125 -2.68 3.23 19.68
CA VAL A 125 -1.38 3.90 19.78
C VAL A 125 -0.74 3.63 21.15
N ARG A 126 -1.51 3.74 22.26
CA ARG A 126 -1.00 3.40 23.60
C ARG A 126 -0.59 1.93 23.72
N LEU A 127 -1.37 1.02 23.17
CA LEU A 127 -1.04 -0.41 23.16
C LEU A 127 0.24 -0.67 22.35
N PHE A 128 0.38 -0.10 21.16
CA PHE A 128 1.60 -0.23 20.35
C PHE A 128 2.82 0.34 21.09
N ALA A 129 2.68 1.50 21.75
CA ALA A 129 3.73 2.08 22.57
C ALA A 129 4.17 1.13 23.68
N SER A 130 3.22 0.52 24.39
CA SER A 130 3.51 -0.41 25.49
C SER A 130 4.25 -1.68 25.02
N LEU A 131 3.95 -2.15 23.80
CA LEU A 131 4.62 -3.30 23.20
C LEU A 131 6.05 -2.96 22.76
N CYS A 132 6.28 -1.73 22.31
CA CYS A 132 7.57 -1.30 21.79
C CYS A 132 8.56 -0.90 22.90
N GLY A 133 8.09 -0.46 24.08
CA GLY A 133 8.96 0.06 25.15
C GLY A 133 9.76 1.31 24.73
N GLY A 134 9.37 1.95 23.65
CA GLY A 134 10.03 3.11 23.05
C GLY A 134 9.33 4.43 23.36
N PRO A 135 9.74 5.52 22.70
CA PRO A 135 9.11 6.84 22.84
C PRO A 135 7.65 6.82 22.36
N THR A 136 6.91 7.87 22.73
CA THR A 136 5.52 8.04 22.28
C THR A 136 5.43 8.00 20.76
N PRO A 137 4.58 7.15 20.19
CA PRO A 137 4.43 7.02 18.76
C PRO A 137 3.82 8.27 18.11
N ALA A 138 4.27 8.59 16.90
CA ALA A 138 3.56 9.51 16.02
C ALA A 138 2.50 8.75 15.22
N SER A 139 1.35 9.38 14.98
CA SER A 139 0.29 8.78 14.16
C SER A 139 -0.21 9.76 13.11
N TRP A 140 -0.43 9.25 11.91
CA TRP A 140 -0.83 10.02 10.73
C TRP A 140 -2.09 9.42 10.14
N LYS A 141 -3.17 10.20 10.12
CA LYS A 141 -4.41 9.75 9.46
C LYS A 141 -4.19 9.66 7.96
N LEU A 142 -4.70 8.58 7.36
CA LEU A 142 -4.71 8.41 5.91
C LEU A 142 -6.11 8.74 5.37
N GLY A 143 -6.14 9.55 4.31
CA GLY A 143 -7.35 9.77 3.53
C GLY A 143 -7.61 8.60 2.58
N PHE A 144 -8.85 8.13 2.54
CA PHE A 144 -9.34 7.20 1.54
C PHE A 144 -10.50 7.84 0.76
N PRO A 145 -10.70 7.48 -0.52
CA PRO A 145 -11.83 8.00 -1.26
C PRO A 145 -13.14 7.53 -0.61
N PRO A 146 -14.21 8.33 -0.73
CA PRO A 146 -15.52 7.93 -0.24
C PRO A 146 -15.96 6.63 -0.91
N CYS A 147 -16.62 5.76 -0.14
CA CYS A 147 -17.19 4.52 -0.63
C CYS A 147 -18.63 4.38 -0.09
N GLU A 148 -19.59 4.77 -0.90
CA GLU A 148 -21.03 4.72 -0.56
C GLU A 148 -21.68 3.38 -0.93
N LEU A 149 -20.87 2.40 -1.35
CA LEU A 149 -21.36 1.08 -1.72
C LEU A 149 -21.87 0.29 -0.52
N THR A 150 -23.01 -0.35 -0.71
CA THR A 150 -23.46 -1.46 0.13
C THR A 150 -23.25 -2.76 -0.64
N PRO A 151 -22.13 -3.48 -0.44
CA PRO A 151 -21.86 -4.71 -1.15
C PRO A 151 -22.86 -5.80 -0.81
N THR A 152 -23.32 -6.50 -1.82
CA THR A 152 -24.12 -7.71 -1.67
C THR A 152 -23.25 -8.89 -1.28
N ARG A 153 -23.88 -10.00 -0.88
CA ARG A 153 -23.18 -11.26 -0.62
C ARG A 153 -22.27 -11.68 -1.79
N THR A 154 -22.76 -11.55 -3.02
CA THR A 154 -21.95 -11.88 -4.22
C THR A 154 -20.74 -10.96 -4.37
N ASP A 155 -20.86 -9.69 -4.03
CA ASP A 155 -19.75 -8.73 -4.09
C ASP A 155 -18.66 -9.12 -3.08
N TRP A 156 -19.03 -9.49 -1.85
CA TRP A 156 -18.11 -10.01 -0.85
C TRP A 156 -17.43 -11.31 -1.27
N GLN A 157 -18.17 -12.22 -1.92
CA GLN A 157 -17.61 -13.45 -2.48
C GLN A 157 -16.58 -13.18 -3.58
N ILE A 158 -16.83 -12.19 -4.44
CA ILE A 158 -15.88 -11.77 -5.50
C ILE A 158 -14.62 -11.18 -4.84
N MET A 159 -14.75 -10.25 -3.90
CA MET A 159 -13.60 -9.67 -3.18
C MET A 159 -12.80 -10.75 -2.43
N ARG A 160 -13.48 -11.72 -1.78
CA ARG A 160 -12.83 -12.86 -1.15
C ARG A 160 -12.00 -13.69 -2.15
N ALA A 161 -12.56 -13.98 -3.32
CA ALA A 161 -11.88 -14.77 -4.36
C ALA A 161 -10.65 -14.06 -4.93
N LEU A 162 -10.71 -12.73 -5.07
CA LEU A 162 -9.62 -11.91 -5.59
C LEU A 162 -8.57 -11.51 -4.53
N ARG A 163 -8.79 -11.78 -3.26
CA ARG A 163 -7.91 -11.32 -2.19
C ARG A 163 -6.45 -11.76 -2.35
N ARG A 164 -6.23 -13.00 -2.82
CA ARG A 164 -4.89 -13.58 -2.99
C ARG A 164 -4.27 -13.31 -4.36
N ASP A 165 -5.10 -13.05 -5.35
CA ASP A 165 -4.70 -12.70 -6.71
C ASP A 165 -5.66 -11.65 -7.26
N GLY A 166 -5.38 -10.40 -6.93
CA GLY A 166 -6.22 -9.27 -7.33
C GLY A 166 -6.34 -9.09 -8.85
N ARG A 167 -5.36 -9.58 -9.62
CA ARG A 167 -5.36 -9.57 -11.09
C ARG A 167 -5.74 -10.92 -11.71
N GLY A 168 -6.18 -11.88 -10.91
CA GLY A 168 -6.63 -13.19 -11.36
C GLY A 168 -7.73 -13.13 -12.42
N ARG A 169 -7.85 -14.17 -13.24
CA ARG A 169 -8.82 -14.22 -14.34
C ARG A 169 -10.25 -14.22 -13.81
N LEU A 170 -11.08 -13.27 -14.29
CA LEU A 170 -12.50 -13.21 -13.90
C LEU A 170 -13.28 -14.47 -14.27
N SER A 171 -12.86 -15.22 -15.30
CA SER A 171 -13.42 -16.51 -15.64
C SER A 171 -13.23 -17.56 -14.54
N ASP A 172 -12.10 -17.52 -13.85
CA ASP A 172 -11.81 -18.48 -12.76
C ASP A 172 -12.60 -18.11 -11.50
N VAL A 173 -12.72 -16.81 -11.22
CA VAL A 173 -13.62 -16.31 -10.17
C VAL A 173 -15.07 -16.69 -10.46
N ALA A 174 -15.52 -16.51 -11.71
CA ALA A 174 -16.88 -16.87 -12.13
C ALA A 174 -17.14 -18.38 -11.94
N ARG A 175 -16.19 -19.23 -12.36
CA ARG A 175 -16.27 -20.69 -12.20
C ARG A 175 -16.35 -21.06 -10.72
N SER A 176 -15.48 -20.49 -9.86
CA SER A 176 -15.45 -20.80 -8.43
C SER A 176 -16.74 -20.41 -7.70
N LEU A 177 -17.40 -19.34 -8.15
CA LEU A 177 -18.64 -18.83 -7.58
C LEU A 177 -19.91 -19.34 -8.26
N ARG A 178 -19.78 -20.19 -9.30
CA ARG A 178 -20.89 -20.68 -10.14
C ARG A 178 -21.70 -19.53 -10.77
N LEU A 179 -21.01 -18.48 -11.20
CA LEU A 179 -21.58 -17.31 -11.86
C LEU A 179 -21.11 -17.22 -13.33
N SER A 180 -21.81 -16.43 -14.15
CA SER A 180 -21.32 -16.07 -15.47
C SER A 180 -20.17 -15.05 -15.37
N THR A 181 -19.19 -15.13 -16.27
CA THR A 181 -18.11 -14.13 -16.37
C THR A 181 -18.66 -12.71 -16.58
N ARG A 182 -19.77 -12.58 -17.33
CA ARG A 182 -20.48 -11.30 -17.54
C ARG A 182 -20.98 -10.73 -16.21
N THR A 183 -21.54 -11.56 -15.34
CA THR A 183 -22.02 -11.15 -14.02
C THR A 183 -20.85 -10.66 -13.15
N VAL A 184 -19.76 -11.43 -13.08
CA VAL A 184 -18.58 -11.06 -12.32
C VAL A 184 -18.00 -9.74 -12.83
N LYS A 185 -17.84 -9.60 -14.16
CA LYS A 185 -17.32 -8.37 -14.78
C LYS A 185 -18.16 -7.14 -14.44
N ARG A 186 -19.51 -7.24 -14.54
CA ARG A 186 -20.41 -6.13 -14.21
C ARG A 186 -20.30 -5.73 -12.74
N ARG A 187 -20.19 -6.71 -11.81
CA ARG A 187 -20.02 -6.44 -10.39
C ARG A 187 -18.66 -5.84 -10.06
N MET A 188 -17.62 -6.33 -10.74
CA MET A 188 -16.26 -5.75 -10.61
C MET A 188 -16.25 -4.27 -11.00
N ILE A 189 -16.87 -3.90 -12.13
CA ILE A 189 -16.98 -2.50 -12.54
C ILE A 189 -17.65 -1.68 -11.42
N LYS A 190 -18.81 -2.14 -10.92
CA LYS A 190 -19.50 -1.45 -9.81
C LYS A 190 -18.62 -1.28 -8.56
N LEU A 191 -17.87 -2.32 -8.18
CA LEU A 191 -16.99 -2.27 -7.01
C LEU A 191 -15.82 -1.30 -7.21
N VAL A 192 -15.26 -1.27 -8.41
CA VAL A 192 -14.17 -0.34 -8.77
C VAL A 192 -14.67 1.10 -8.82
N ASP A 193 -15.77 1.36 -9.53
CA ASP A 193 -16.37 2.71 -9.64
C ASP A 193 -16.79 3.25 -8.27
N GLY A 194 -17.16 2.38 -7.35
CA GLY A 194 -17.53 2.73 -5.97
C GLY A 194 -16.37 2.70 -4.98
N ASN A 195 -15.12 2.62 -5.43
CA ASN A 195 -13.92 2.63 -4.59
C ASN A 195 -13.92 1.56 -3.49
N ALA A 196 -14.44 0.35 -3.75
CA ALA A 196 -14.55 -0.70 -2.74
C ALA A 196 -13.18 -1.25 -2.31
N PHE A 197 -12.22 -1.28 -3.20
CA PHE A 197 -10.87 -1.79 -2.95
C PHE A 197 -9.86 -1.26 -3.97
N TYR A 198 -8.58 -1.42 -3.69
CA TYR A 198 -7.48 -1.21 -4.63
C TYR A 198 -6.56 -2.44 -4.67
N LEU A 199 -5.61 -2.46 -5.60
CA LEU A 199 -4.60 -3.50 -5.69
C LEU A 199 -3.25 -2.96 -5.26
N ASP A 200 -2.57 -3.74 -4.42
CA ASP A 200 -1.22 -3.44 -3.95
C ASP A 200 -0.26 -4.51 -4.47
N PRO A 201 0.90 -4.13 -5.07
CA PRO A 201 1.87 -5.11 -5.52
C PRO A 201 2.56 -5.76 -4.32
N LEU A 202 2.65 -7.08 -4.34
CA LEU A 202 3.46 -7.84 -3.40
C LEU A 202 4.89 -7.92 -3.94
N LEU A 203 5.80 -7.15 -3.34
CA LEU A 203 7.19 -7.06 -3.75
C LEU A 203 8.11 -7.78 -2.76
N ASP A 204 8.98 -8.64 -3.27
CA ASP A 204 10.06 -9.26 -2.49
C ASP A 204 11.36 -8.49 -2.74
N LEU A 205 11.85 -7.81 -1.73
CA LEU A 205 13.06 -7.01 -1.79
C LEU A 205 14.33 -7.81 -1.48
N GLY A 206 14.19 -8.99 -0.88
CA GLY A 206 15.33 -9.83 -0.49
C GLY A 206 16.11 -10.41 -1.68
N ASN A 207 15.47 -10.51 -2.86
CA ASN A 207 16.03 -11.15 -4.05
C ASN A 207 16.52 -10.18 -5.13
N VAL A 208 16.46 -8.86 -4.87
CA VAL A 208 16.81 -7.85 -5.88
C VAL A 208 17.81 -6.83 -5.33
N GLY A 209 18.56 -6.24 -6.24
CA GLY A 209 19.46 -5.12 -5.90
C GLY A 209 18.69 -3.83 -5.70
N GLY A 210 19.28 -2.91 -4.97
CA GLY A 210 18.68 -1.62 -4.63
C GLY A 210 18.20 -1.54 -3.19
N VAL A 211 17.57 -0.42 -2.87
CA VAL A 211 17.10 -0.09 -1.53
C VAL A 211 15.68 0.46 -1.63
N ARG A 212 14.73 -0.14 -0.97
CA ARG A 212 13.42 0.46 -0.78
C ARG A 212 13.49 1.39 0.43
N CYS A 213 13.07 2.62 0.21
CA CYS A 213 13.08 3.64 1.25
C CYS A 213 11.77 4.41 1.27
N ARG A 214 11.48 5.01 2.41
CA ARG A 214 10.37 5.92 2.60
C ARG A 214 10.89 7.29 2.95
N PHE A 215 10.40 8.29 2.23
CA PHE A 215 10.62 9.68 2.54
C PHE A 215 9.37 10.23 3.23
N TRP A 216 9.55 10.63 4.47
CA TRP A 216 8.54 11.26 5.30
C TRP A 216 8.73 12.76 5.18
N VAL A 217 7.77 13.43 4.56
CA VAL A 217 7.90 14.85 4.22
C VAL A 217 6.84 15.65 4.94
N THR A 218 7.27 16.66 5.69
CA THR A 218 6.39 17.67 6.25
C THR A 218 6.62 18.97 5.50
N SER A 219 5.55 19.59 5.02
CA SER A 219 5.60 20.85 4.26
C SER A 219 4.70 21.90 4.88
N GLU A 220 4.88 23.15 4.50
CA GLU A 220 3.92 24.20 4.80
C GLU A 220 2.60 23.92 4.07
N ALA A 221 1.47 24.13 4.73
CA ALA A 221 0.14 23.83 4.18
C ALA A 221 -0.10 24.51 2.80
N SER A 222 0.34 25.74 2.64
CA SER A 222 0.23 26.50 1.39
C SER A 222 1.11 25.96 0.26
N TRP A 223 2.19 25.27 0.60
CA TRP A 223 3.16 24.71 -0.37
C TRP A 223 2.96 23.24 -0.66
N LYS A 224 2.12 22.54 0.13
CA LYS A 224 2.00 21.08 0.07
C LYS A 224 1.80 20.54 -1.33
N HIS A 225 0.85 21.06 -2.07
CA HIS A 225 0.58 20.59 -3.43
C HIS A 225 1.76 20.80 -4.37
N ALA A 226 2.44 21.94 -4.27
CA ALA A 226 3.62 22.23 -5.08
C ALA A 226 4.80 21.33 -4.71
N VAL A 227 5.04 21.11 -3.42
CA VAL A 227 6.07 20.20 -2.91
C VAL A 227 5.80 18.77 -3.38
N ASP A 228 4.59 18.26 -3.20
CA ASP A 228 4.21 16.92 -3.64
C ASP A 228 4.44 16.76 -5.15
N LYS A 229 4.04 17.75 -5.95
CA LYS A 229 4.27 17.72 -7.41
C LYS A 229 5.76 17.75 -7.78
N MET A 230 6.56 18.57 -7.11
CA MET A 230 8.01 18.62 -7.34
C MET A 230 8.67 17.27 -7.02
N ILE A 231 8.31 16.64 -5.89
CA ILE A 231 8.86 15.36 -5.49
C ILE A 231 8.42 14.26 -6.48
N LEU A 232 7.14 14.22 -6.86
CA LEU A 232 6.62 13.26 -7.84
C LEU A 232 7.31 13.37 -9.21
N SER A 233 7.70 14.56 -9.61
CA SER A 233 8.41 14.80 -10.88
C SER A 233 9.91 14.53 -10.80
N GLY A 234 10.53 14.77 -9.64
CA GLY A 234 11.97 14.64 -9.46
C GLY A 234 12.45 13.29 -8.90
N LEU A 235 11.53 12.43 -8.47
CA LEU A 235 11.84 11.11 -7.93
C LEU A 235 11.24 10.02 -8.84
N PRO A 236 11.97 9.56 -9.87
CA PRO A 236 11.40 8.70 -10.92
C PRO A 236 11.00 7.31 -10.45
N ARG A 237 11.61 6.81 -9.38
CA ARG A 237 11.41 5.45 -8.86
C ARG A 237 10.45 5.37 -7.70
N ILE A 238 9.44 6.23 -7.67
CA ILE A 238 8.36 6.15 -6.68
C ILE A 238 7.47 4.95 -6.99
N ILE A 239 7.29 4.07 -6.01
CA ILE A 239 6.38 2.92 -6.07
C ILE A 239 4.99 3.34 -5.62
N SER A 240 4.89 4.04 -4.49
CA SER A 240 3.62 4.50 -3.94
C SER A 240 3.75 5.81 -3.19
N THR A 241 2.63 6.52 -3.04
CA THR A 241 2.54 7.75 -2.26
C THR A 241 1.31 7.73 -1.37
N HIS A 242 1.46 8.25 -0.16
CA HIS A 242 0.34 8.49 0.73
C HIS A 242 0.39 9.95 1.15
N THR A 243 -0.67 10.68 0.87
CA THR A 243 -0.78 12.09 1.27
C THR A 243 -1.86 12.20 2.34
N ALA A 244 -1.49 12.76 3.48
CA ALA A 244 -2.47 13.15 4.48
C ALA A 244 -3.10 14.50 4.11
N PRO A 245 -4.33 14.80 4.60
CA PRO A 245 -5.04 16.02 4.22
C PRO A 245 -4.35 17.34 4.61
N GLN A 246 -3.34 17.31 5.46
CA GLN A 246 -2.72 18.53 5.99
C GLN A 246 -1.28 18.71 5.50
N GLU A 247 -0.28 18.62 6.34
CA GLU A 247 1.10 19.02 6.03
C GLU A 247 2.03 17.86 5.68
N TYR A 248 1.50 16.65 5.62
CA TYR A 248 2.27 15.43 5.61
C TYR A 248 2.14 14.63 4.31
N SER A 249 3.26 14.11 3.80
CA SER A 249 3.31 13.20 2.66
C SER A 249 4.34 12.09 2.89
N LEU A 250 4.04 10.92 2.40
CA LEU A 250 4.91 9.75 2.39
C LEU A 250 5.16 9.31 0.96
N PHE A 251 6.43 9.23 0.57
CA PHE A 251 6.84 8.70 -0.73
C PHE A 251 7.64 7.43 -0.53
N VAL A 252 7.20 6.35 -1.13
CA VAL A 252 7.90 5.07 -1.14
C VAL A 252 8.64 4.93 -2.47
N ALA A 253 9.96 4.78 -2.42
CA ALA A 253 10.79 4.68 -3.60
C ALA A 253 11.72 3.47 -3.54
N HIS A 254 12.09 2.94 -4.72
CA HIS A 254 13.12 1.92 -4.85
C HIS A 254 14.33 2.54 -5.56
N LEU A 255 15.39 2.77 -4.81
CA LEU A 255 16.61 3.43 -5.26
C LEU A 255 17.75 2.42 -5.43
N SER A 256 18.79 2.81 -6.16
CA SER A 256 19.87 1.89 -6.51
C SER A 256 20.76 1.51 -5.30
N ASN A 257 20.94 2.46 -4.37
CA ASN A 257 21.80 2.28 -3.20
C ASN A 257 21.53 3.39 -2.15
N VAL A 258 22.19 3.27 -1.00
CA VAL A 258 22.06 4.23 0.11
C VAL A 258 22.58 5.63 -0.23
N SER A 259 23.58 5.75 -1.12
CA SER A 259 24.07 7.06 -1.54
C SER A 259 23.00 7.82 -2.31
N GLU A 260 22.26 7.15 -3.19
CA GLU A 260 21.11 7.75 -3.88
C GLU A 260 20.01 8.17 -2.91
N VAL A 261 19.73 7.39 -1.84
CA VAL A 261 18.80 7.80 -0.78
C VAL A 261 19.23 9.12 -0.14
N GLN A 262 20.53 9.24 0.18
CA GLN A 262 21.10 10.45 0.77
C GLN A 262 21.01 11.66 -0.18
N GLU A 263 21.32 11.48 -1.46
CA GLU A 263 21.21 12.53 -2.48
C GLU A 263 19.76 13.04 -2.60
N ARG A 264 18.78 12.14 -2.67
CA ARG A 264 17.36 12.49 -2.75
C ARG A 264 16.86 13.16 -1.48
N LEU A 265 17.30 12.71 -0.31
CA LEU A 265 17.00 13.34 0.97
C LEU A 265 17.50 14.80 1.01
N LEU A 266 18.75 15.03 0.60
CA LEU A 266 19.35 16.37 0.56
C LEU A 266 18.63 17.26 -0.46
N TRP A 267 18.32 16.74 -1.65
CA TRP A 267 17.55 17.46 -2.66
C TRP A 267 16.16 17.87 -2.12
N MET A 268 15.42 16.97 -1.50
CA MET A 268 14.10 17.28 -0.94
C MET A 268 14.16 18.37 0.14
N LYS A 269 15.22 18.39 0.97
CA LYS A 269 15.43 19.43 1.99
C LYS A 269 15.64 20.82 1.42
N GLN A 270 16.05 20.92 0.15
CA GLN A 270 16.27 22.20 -0.53
C GLN A 270 15.03 22.73 -1.24
N LEU A 271 13.94 21.94 -1.33
CA LEU A 271 12.70 22.38 -1.95
C LEU A 271 12.00 23.44 -1.08
N GLY A 272 11.58 24.52 -1.72
CA GLY A 272 10.82 25.58 -1.05
C GLY A 272 9.53 25.01 -0.44
N GLY A 273 9.21 25.40 0.78
CA GLY A 273 8.02 24.96 1.51
C GLY A 273 8.17 23.63 2.26
N VAL A 274 9.29 22.92 2.12
CA VAL A 274 9.60 21.75 2.92
C VAL A 274 10.10 22.18 4.31
N ARG A 275 9.45 21.65 5.36
CA ARG A 275 9.86 21.87 6.76
C ARG A 275 10.79 20.80 7.27
N GLU A 276 10.46 19.55 6.98
CA GLU A 276 11.22 18.39 7.43
C GLU A 276 11.14 17.25 6.41
N VAL A 277 12.26 16.57 6.23
CA VAL A 277 12.33 15.31 5.48
C VAL A 277 13.15 14.31 6.27
N ARG A 278 12.60 13.11 6.44
CA ARG A 278 13.32 11.94 6.95
C ARG A 278 13.28 10.82 5.92
N ALA A 279 14.30 9.99 5.91
CA ALA A 279 14.30 8.75 5.12
C ALA A 279 14.46 7.55 6.05
N THR A 280 13.70 6.49 5.80
CA THR A 280 13.83 5.19 6.46
C THR A 280 14.05 4.12 5.41
N ILE A 281 14.96 3.19 5.66
CA ILE A 281 15.26 2.06 4.76
C ILE A 281 14.41 0.89 5.20
N GLU A 282 13.62 0.35 4.27
CA GLU A 282 12.75 -0.77 4.52
C GLU A 282 13.52 -2.09 4.39
N VAL A 283 13.36 -2.94 5.38
CA VAL A 283 13.90 -4.31 5.44
C VAL A 283 12.85 -5.29 4.93
N GLU A 284 11.63 -5.17 5.43
CA GLU A 284 10.52 -6.05 5.08
C GLU A 284 9.18 -5.33 5.19
N GLN A 285 8.25 -5.68 4.32
CA GLN A 285 6.85 -5.29 4.39
C GLN A 285 5.99 -6.51 4.71
N ILE A 286 5.34 -6.49 5.86
CA ILE A 286 4.59 -7.62 6.40
C ILE A 286 3.09 -7.34 6.32
N HIS A 287 2.41 -8.04 5.43
CA HIS A 287 0.97 -7.94 5.23
C HIS A 287 0.20 -8.82 6.21
N VAL A 288 -0.62 -8.22 7.08
CA VAL A 288 -1.44 -8.93 8.07
C VAL A 288 -2.82 -9.22 7.47
N GLN A 289 -2.96 -10.40 6.88
CA GLN A 289 -4.14 -10.78 6.10
C GLN A 289 -5.27 -11.44 6.91
N ASP A 290 -4.97 -11.94 8.10
CA ASP A 290 -5.92 -12.78 8.85
C ASP A 290 -7.10 -11.98 9.37
N TRP A 291 -6.87 -10.77 9.83
CA TRP A 291 -7.94 -9.89 10.28
C TRP A 291 -8.90 -9.51 9.14
N VAL A 292 -8.37 -9.11 7.97
CA VAL A 292 -9.19 -8.77 6.78
C VAL A 292 -10.01 -9.97 6.33
N ARG A 293 -9.42 -11.17 6.37
CA ARG A 293 -10.15 -12.41 6.09
C ARG A 293 -11.32 -12.58 7.06
N GLY A 294 -11.09 -12.40 8.34
CA GLY A 294 -12.10 -12.47 9.37
C GLY A 294 -13.27 -11.50 9.13
N GLU A 295 -12.97 -10.25 8.76
CA GLU A 295 -14.00 -9.25 8.45
C GLU A 295 -14.84 -9.63 7.22
N ILE A 296 -14.22 -10.14 6.16
CA ILE A 296 -14.94 -10.61 4.97
C ILE A 296 -15.88 -11.78 5.33
N GLU A 297 -15.41 -12.76 6.09
CA GLU A 297 -16.23 -13.92 6.50
C GLU A 297 -17.39 -13.49 7.42
N LYS A 298 -17.15 -12.55 8.33
CA LYS A 298 -18.18 -11.94 9.17
C LYS A 298 -19.29 -11.29 8.33
N ARG A 299 -18.92 -10.48 7.31
CA ARG A 299 -19.90 -9.86 6.40
C ARG A 299 -20.67 -10.90 5.58
N LEU A 300 -19.98 -11.95 5.12
CA LEU A 300 -20.65 -13.05 4.41
C LEU A 300 -21.62 -13.84 5.28
N SER A 301 -21.33 -14.04 6.55
CA SER A 301 -22.24 -14.71 7.49
C SER A 301 -23.48 -13.85 7.80
N MET A 302 -23.30 -12.54 8.01
CA MET A 302 -24.42 -11.60 8.24
C MET A 302 -25.39 -11.50 7.05
N LEU A 303 -24.91 -11.72 5.83
CA LEU A 303 -25.73 -11.70 4.61
C LEU A 303 -26.26 -13.09 4.21
N ALA A 304 -26.08 -14.11 5.04
CA ALA A 304 -26.57 -15.46 4.80
C ALA A 304 -27.94 -15.70 5.50
N THR A 305 -28.26 -14.82 6.44
CA THR A 305 -29.57 -14.73 7.14
C THR A 305 -30.50 -13.81 6.38
#